data_f6f46a2d9bf2c9bcf9d19e952c6f2819
#
_entry.id   f6f46a2d9bf2c9bcf9d19e952c6f2819
#
_cell.length_a   1.000
_cell.length_b   1.000
_cell.length_c   1.000
_cell.angle_alpha   90.00
_cell.angle_beta   90.00
_cell.angle_gamma   90.00
#
_symmetry.space_group_name_H-M   'P 1'
#
loop_
_entity.id
_entity.type
_entity.pdbx_description
1 polymer ?
#
loop_
_entity_poly.entity_id
_entity_poly.type
_entity_poly.pdbx_seq_one_letter_code
_entity_poly.pdbx_strand_id
1 'polypeptide(L)'
;MKELQIKSSLDGTLQPSLYYRPQTEKPVPLVVGLHTWSYDRFNQRDTYLPLAYRFGCALLLPEFRGPNLASNPSKKSACGSRLARQDVIDAVLHVCRESSIDRQNIFLLGCSGGGQAALLTAEDAPELFRAVDVWCPVTDLAAWYRHLVATDQHYYHDMDACLGGNPETFPEEYAARSPISHFAKLKNLPVSIHHGRHDGLVPYGHSADFVSKLEASGNDHVYFDVFDGEHEQYPAHSFEWFARLGGWLDAAVRITG
;
A
#
# COMPACT_ATOMS: atom_id res chain seq x y z
N MET A 1 -10.16 -8.79 15.32
CA MET A 1 -9.90 -7.37 14.99
C MET A 1 -11.03 -6.51 15.53
N LYS A 2 -10.77 -5.25 15.88
CA LYS A 2 -11.77 -4.23 16.19
C LYS A 2 -11.87 -3.21 15.07
N GLU A 3 -13.04 -2.59 14.89
CA GLU A 3 -13.20 -1.46 13.98
C GLU A 3 -12.96 -0.16 14.74
N LEU A 4 -12.17 0.73 14.13
CA LEU A 4 -11.89 2.07 14.63
C LEU A 4 -12.52 3.10 13.70
N GLN A 5 -12.98 4.22 14.24
CA GLN A 5 -13.41 5.40 13.48
C GLN A 5 -12.36 6.50 13.70
N ILE A 6 -11.58 6.79 12.67
CA ILE A 6 -10.44 7.69 12.76
C ILE A 6 -10.75 8.96 11.99
N LYS A 7 -10.56 10.10 12.65
CA LYS A 7 -10.85 11.40 12.05
C LYS A 7 -9.73 11.82 11.12
N SER A 8 -10.06 12.10 9.87
CA SER A 8 -9.14 12.68 8.89
C SER A 8 -8.68 14.07 9.35
N SER A 9 -7.38 14.30 9.34
CA SER A 9 -6.80 15.59 9.72
C SER A 9 -7.03 16.69 8.68
N LEU A 10 -7.33 16.33 7.42
CA LEU A 10 -7.52 17.29 6.34
C LEU A 10 -8.96 17.82 6.22
N ASP A 11 -9.96 16.97 6.43
CA ASP A 11 -11.35 17.36 6.20
C ASP A 11 -12.31 17.01 7.36
N GLY A 12 -11.79 16.36 8.40
CA GLY A 12 -12.55 16.01 9.60
C GLY A 12 -13.53 14.84 9.44
N THR A 13 -13.60 14.20 8.27
CA THR A 13 -14.44 13.01 8.06
C THR A 13 -13.94 11.83 8.88
N LEU A 14 -14.85 10.94 9.27
CA LEU A 14 -14.49 9.70 9.96
C LEU A 14 -14.22 8.60 8.94
N GLN A 15 -13.05 7.99 9.04
CA GLN A 15 -12.62 6.89 8.18
C GLN A 15 -12.50 5.60 9.01
N PRO A 16 -13.24 4.55 8.65
CA PRO A 16 -13.15 3.28 9.36
C PRO A 16 -11.84 2.57 9.09
N SER A 17 -11.36 1.83 10.07
CA SER A 17 -10.15 0.99 9.95
C SER A 17 -10.33 -0.29 10.77
N LEU A 18 -9.84 -1.42 10.29
CA LEU A 18 -9.75 -2.63 11.09
C LEU A 18 -8.39 -2.70 11.79
N TYR A 19 -8.39 -3.00 13.06
CA TYR A 19 -7.18 -3.05 13.85
C TYR A 19 -7.10 -4.33 14.69
N TYR A 20 -5.94 -4.97 14.67
CA TYR A 20 -5.55 -6.07 15.53
C TYR A 20 -4.22 -5.76 16.22
N ARG A 21 -4.08 -6.13 17.47
CA ARG A 21 -2.82 -6.12 18.21
C ARG A 21 -2.72 -7.37 19.08
N PRO A 22 -1.56 -8.06 19.14
CA PRO A 22 -1.32 -9.14 20.08
C PRO A 22 -1.51 -8.68 21.52
N GLN A 23 -1.98 -9.60 22.37
CA GLN A 23 -2.11 -9.37 23.83
C GLN A 23 -0.74 -9.46 24.50
N THR A 24 -0.06 -8.34 24.60
CA THR A 24 1.25 -8.20 25.26
C THR A 24 1.43 -6.80 25.80
N GLU A 25 2.17 -6.64 26.89
CA GLU A 25 2.56 -5.34 27.45
C GLU A 25 3.69 -4.67 26.66
N LYS A 26 4.46 -5.44 25.89
CA LYS A 26 5.59 -4.92 25.10
C LYS A 26 5.10 -4.18 23.86
N PRO A 27 5.83 -3.15 23.40
CA PRO A 27 5.61 -2.59 22.07
C PRO A 27 5.76 -3.67 21.00
N VAL A 28 4.88 -3.65 19.99
CA VAL A 28 4.87 -4.61 18.88
C VAL A 28 5.05 -3.90 17.55
N PRO A 29 5.69 -4.53 16.55
CA PRO A 29 5.72 -4.01 15.18
C PRO A 29 4.32 -3.82 14.62
N LEU A 30 4.17 -2.92 13.64
CA LEU A 30 2.91 -2.65 12.96
C LEU A 30 3.05 -2.92 11.45
N VAL A 31 2.19 -3.77 10.90
CA VAL A 31 1.99 -3.89 9.46
C VAL A 31 0.70 -3.16 9.09
N VAL A 32 0.79 -2.25 8.13
CA VAL A 32 -0.33 -1.49 7.56
C VAL A 32 -0.63 -2.09 6.19
N GLY A 33 -1.73 -2.81 6.07
CA GLY A 33 -2.16 -3.45 4.83
C GLY A 33 -3.19 -2.60 4.09
N LEU A 34 -2.93 -2.31 2.81
CA LEU A 34 -3.81 -1.50 1.99
C LEU A 34 -4.61 -2.36 1.01
N HIS A 35 -5.91 -2.06 0.87
CA HIS A 35 -6.80 -2.81 -0.02
C HIS A 35 -6.50 -2.54 -1.50
N THR A 36 -6.85 -3.48 -2.37
CA THR A 36 -6.67 -3.38 -3.81
C THR A 36 -7.72 -2.45 -4.45
N TRP A 37 -7.65 -2.23 -5.75
CA TRP A 37 -8.40 -1.20 -6.49
C TRP A 37 -9.90 -1.16 -6.18
N SER A 38 -10.55 -2.33 -6.28
CA SER A 38 -12.03 -2.43 -6.26
C SER A 38 -12.63 -2.77 -4.90
N TYR A 39 -11.81 -2.80 -3.84
CA TYR A 39 -12.20 -3.32 -2.53
C TYR A 39 -12.08 -2.26 -1.43
N ASP A 40 -12.34 -2.70 -0.21
CA ASP A 40 -12.34 -1.90 1.02
C ASP A 40 -11.43 -2.53 2.11
N ARG A 41 -11.48 -2.01 3.33
CA ARG A 41 -10.69 -2.47 4.47
C ARG A 41 -10.81 -3.96 4.82
N PHE A 42 -11.84 -4.65 4.33
CA PHE A 42 -12.02 -6.09 4.57
C PHE A 42 -11.23 -6.97 3.58
N ASN A 43 -10.79 -6.42 2.45
CA ASN A 43 -10.16 -7.15 1.35
C ASN A 43 -9.01 -8.06 1.81
N GLN A 44 -8.07 -7.53 2.59
CA GLN A 44 -6.87 -8.26 2.98
C GLN A 44 -6.97 -8.92 4.37
N ARG A 45 -8.11 -8.80 5.03
CA ARG A 45 -8.28 -9.25 6.43
C ARG A 45 -7.97 -10.74 6.60
N ASP A 46 -8.60 -11.57 5.78
CA ASP A 46 -8.53 -13.02 5.96
C ASP A 46 -7.18 -13.60 5.49
N THR A 47 -6.43 -12.83 4.70
CA THR A 47 -5.08 -13.17 4.23
C THR A 47 -4.00 -12.69 5.21
N TYR A 48 -4.09 -11.43 5.68
CA TYR A 48 -3.03 -10.83 6.50
C TYR A 48 -3.17 -11.10 7.99
N LEU A 49 -4.39 -11.27 8.52
CA LEU A 49 -4.58 -11.50 9.95
C LEU A 49 -3.90 -12.78 10.47
N PRO A 50 -4.00 -13.95 9.81
CA PRO A 50 -3.26 -15.14 10.21
C PRO A 50 -1.74 -14.93 10.24
N LEU A 51 -1.20 -14.14 9.29
CA LEU A 51 0.21 -13.79 9.24
C LEU A 51 0.60 -12.86 10.40
N ALA A 52 -0.23 -11.87 10.71
CA ALA A 52 0.00 -11.00 11.86
C ALA A 52 0.02 -11.78 13.17
N TYR A 53 -0.86 -12.78 13.33
CA TYR A 53 -0.81 -13.73 14.46
C TYR A 53 0.50 -14.50 14.48
N ARG A 54 0.86 -15.12 13.36
CA ARG A 54 2.07 -15.95 13.23
C ARG A 54 3.34 -15.18 13.54
N PHE A 55 3.44 -13.93 13.04
CA PHE A 55 4.63 -13.10 13.21
C PHE A 55 4.59 -12.20 14.45
N GLY A 56 3.53 -12.25 15.25
CA GLY A 56 3.43 -11.51 16.52
C GLY A 56 3.40 -9.99 16.36
N CYS A 57 2.92 -9.46 15.24
CA CYS A 57 2.81 -8.03 14.96
C CYS A 57 1.35 -7.53 15.01
N ALA A 58 1.17 -6.23 15.17
CA ALA A 58 -0.12 -5.57 14.98
C ALA A 58 -0.44 -5.45 13.49
N LEU A 59 -1.72 -5.42 13.15
CA LEU A 59 -2.22 -5.24 11.79
C LEU A 59 -3.25 -4.11 11.76
N LEU A 60 -3.06 -3.16 10.85
CA LEU A 60 -3.97 -2.05 10.58
C LEU A 60 -4.40 -2.11 9.12
N LEU A 61 -5.71 -2.14 8.88
CA LEU A 61 -6.32 -2.13 7.54
C LEU A 61 -7.24 -0.91 7.43
N PRO A 62 -6.75 0.23 6.96
CA PRO A 62 -7.55 1.45 6.79
C PRO A 62 -8.44 1.38 5.55
N GLU A 63 -9.56 2.13 5.57
CA GLU A 63 -10.48 2.29 4.44
C GLU A 63 -9.95 3.26 3.39
N PHE A 64 -9.27 4.31 3.80
CA PHE A 64 -8.71 5.40 2.98
C PHE A 64 -9.57 5.79 1.76
N ARG A 65 -10.86 6.15 2.02
CA ARG A 65 -11.89 6.62 1.08
C ARG A 65 -12.59 5.52 0.29
N GLY A 66 -12.32 4.24 0.58
CA GLY A 66 -13.00 3.09 -0.02
C GLY A 66 -12.53 2.77 -1.43
N PRO A 67 -13.28 1.92 -2.14
CA PRO A 67 -12.84 1.40 -3.44
C PRO A 67 -12.72 2.50 -4.49
N ASN A 68 -11.78 2.30 -5.43
CA ASN A 68 -11.55 3.18 -6.57
C ASN A 68 -12.55 2.89 -7.71
N LEU A 69 -13.84 2.88 -7.39
CA LEU A 69 -14.93 2.53 -8.31
C LEU A 69 -15.80 3.74 -8.64
N ALA A 70 -16.34 3.80 -9.83
CA ALA A 70 -17.30 4.82 -10.26
C ALA A 70 -18.55 4.88 -9.35
N SER A 71 -18.92 3.75 -8.76
CA SER A 71 -20.04 3.63 -7.81
C SER A 71 -19.74 4.15 -6.41
N ASN A 72 -18.46 4.36 -6.04
CA ASN A 72 -18.09 4.90 -4.75
C ASN A 72 -18.53 6.37 -4.62
N PRO A 73 -19.37 6.73 -3.63
CA PRO A 73 -19.74 8.15 -3.42
C PRO A 73 -18.55 9.07 -3.18
N SER A 74 -17.47 8.55 -2.58
CA SER A 74 -16.22 9.25 -2.29
C SER A 74 -15.14 9.11 -3.36
N LYS A 75 -15.45 8.60 -4.56
CA LYS A 75 -14.51 8.26 -5.63
C LYS A 75 -13.47 9.33 -5.96
N LYS A 76 -13.85 10.62 -5.97
CA LYS A 76 -12.93 11.73 -6.22
C LYS A 76 -11.86 11.90 -5.13
N SER A 77 -12.18 11.44 -3.92
CA SER A 77 -11.28 11.45 -2.76
C SER A 77 -10.53 10.12 -2.57
N ALA A 78 -10.85 9.09 -3.34
CA ALA A 78 -10.17 7.78 -3.38
C ALA A 78 -9.00 7.80 -4.38
N CYS A 79 -8.60 6.67 -4.92
CA CYS A 79 -7.64 6.52 -6.01
C CYS A 79 -6.31 7.26 -5.75
N GLY A 80 -5.68 7.02 -4.58
CA GLY A 80 -4.41 7.62 -4.24
C GLY A 80 -4.43 9.14 -4.09
N SER A 81 -5.61 9.77 -3.88
CA SER A 81 -5.72 11.19 -3.63
C SER A 81 -4.97 11.62 -2.37
N ARG A 82 -4.70 12.92 -2.22
CA ARG A 82 -4.09 13.46 -1.00
C ARG A 82 -4.88 13.12 0.25
N LEU A 83 -6.23 13.12 0.16
CA LEU A 83 -7.10 12.75 1.28
C LEU A 83 -6.93 11.27 1.66
N ALA A 84 -6.95 10.38 0.67
CA ALA A 84 -6.78 8.93 0.91
C ALA A 84 -5.43 8.61 1.55
N ARG A 85 -4.34 9.20 1.05
CA ARG A 85 -2.99 9.00 1.61
C ARG A 85 -2.88 9.55 3.04
N GLN A 86 -3.44 10.74 3.30
CA GLN A 86 -3.45 11.31 4.64
C GLN A 86 -4.27 10.47 5.61
N ASP A 87 -5.38 9.87 5.18
CA ASP A 87 -6.18 8.99 6.04
C ASP A 87 -5.41 7.74 6.48
N VAL A 88 -4.53 7.20 5.63
CA VAL A 88 -3.61 6.12 6.03
C VAL A 88 -2.62 6.61 7.08
N ILE A 89 -2.01 7.78 6.88
CA ILE A 89 -1.08 8.39 7.85
C ILE A 89 -1.79 8.65 9.18
N ASP A 90 -2.99 9.23 9.16
CA ASP A 90 -3.78 9.51 10.35
C ASP A 90 -4.14 8.22 11.10
N ALA A 91 -4.44 7.13 10.38
CA ALA A 91 -4.72 5.84 10.97
C ALA A 91 -3.48 5.26 11.70
N VAL A 92 -2.31 5.35 11.10
CA VAL A 92 -1.05 4.94 11.73
C VAL A 92 -0.76 5.77 12.98
N LEU A 93 -0.85 7.10 12.87
CA LEU A 93 -0.61 8.00 13.99
C LEU A 93 -1.61 7.77 15.14
N HIS A 94 -2.87 7.47 14.81
CA HIS A 94 -3.90 7.14 15.81
C HIS A 94 -3.53 5.89 16.59
N VAL A 95 -3.22 4.76 15.93
CA VAL A 95 -2.88 3.52 16.66
C VAL A 95 -1.57 3.63 17.41
N CYS A 96 -0.62 4.44 16.95
CA CYS A 96 0.63 4.75 17.66
C CYS A 96 0.42 5.58 18.94
N ARG A 97 -0.67 6.35 19.03
CA ARG A 97 -1.05 7.08 20.26
C ARG A 97 -1.82 6.19 21.22
N GLU A 98 -2.73 5.39 20.71
CA GLU A 98 -3.70 4.62 21.52
C GLU A 98 -3.23 3.23 21.90
N SER A 99 -2.11 2.78 21.34
CA SER A 99 -1.59 1.42 21.53
C SER A 99 -0.07 1.40 21.66
N SER A 100 0.45 0.38 22.35
CA SER A 100 1.91 0.17 22.48
C SER A 100 2.47 -0.40 21.18
N ILE A 101 2.82 0.47 20.23
CA ILE A 101 3.45 0.14 18.94
C ILE A 101 4.93 0.47 18.99
N ASP A 102 5.75 -0.44 18.46
CA ASP A 102 7.16 -0.16 18.18
C ASP A 102 7.25 0.76 16.94
N ARG A 103 7.45 2.05 17.21
CA ARG A 103 7.48 3.09 16.17
C ARG A 103 8.67 3.00 15.23
N GLN A 104 9.69 2.20 15.55
CA GLN A 104 10.82 1.95 14.67
C GLN A 104 10.52 0.84 13.65
N ASN A 105 9.43 0.10 13.86
CA ASN A 105 9.04 -1.06 13.06
C ASN A 105 7.58 -0.92 12.58
N ILE A 106 7.33 0.10 11.75
CA ILE A 106 6.06 0.33 11.04
C ILE A 106 6.30 0.08 9.55
N PHE A 107 5.50 -0.79 8.93
CA PHE A 107 5.67 -1.27 7.57
C PHE A 107 4.39 -1.07 6.76
N LEU A 108 4.55 -0.71 5.47
CA LEU A 108 3.44 -0.67 4.51
C LEU A 108 3.46 -1.91 3.62
N LEU A 109 2.29 -2.48 3.38
CA LEU A 109 2.07 -3.62 2.49
C LEU A 109 0.88 -3.35 1.58
N GLY A 110 1.06 -3.56 0.28
CA GLY A 110 -0.03 -3.42 -0.68
C GLY A 110 0.17 -4.21 -1.96
N CYS A 111 -0.95 -4.59 -2.60
CA CYS A 111 -0.95 -5.24 -3.91
C CYS A 111 -1.76 -4.40 -4.89
N SER A 112 -1.35 -4.33 -6.16
CA SER A 112 -2.12 -3.66 -7.21
C SER A 112 -2.39 -2.17 -6.89
N GLY A 113 -3.63 -1.74 -6.86
CA GLY A 113 -4.04 -0.42 -6.38
C GLY A 113 -3.66 -0.15 -4.92
N GLY A 114 -3.59 -1.19 -4.06
CA GLY A 114 -3.05 -1.07 -2.71
C GLY A 114 -1.54 -0.83 -2.70
N GLY A 115 -0.82 -1.38 -3.67
CA GLY A 115 0.60 -1.10 -3.90
C GLY A 115 0.84 0.34 -4.34
N GLN A 116 0.00 0.89 -5.24
CA GLN A 116 -0.01 2.30 -5.58
C GLN A 116 -0.19 3.17 -4.32
N ALA A 117 -1.23 2.88 -3.53
CA ALA A 117 -1.53 3.64 -2.32
C ALA A 117 -0.41 3.56 -1.27
N ALA A 118 0.25 2.39 -1.13
CA ALA A 118 1.37 2.18 -0.22
C ALA A 118 2.58 3.04 -0.62
N LEU A 119 2.97 3.02 -1.89
CA LEU A 119 4.08 3.84 -2.41
C LEU A 119 3.80 5.33 -2.22
N LEU A 120 2.61 5.81 -2.64
CA LEU A 120 2.22 7.21 -2.49
C LEU A 120 2.18 7.67 -1.02
N THR A 121 1.70 6.81 -0.11
CA THR A 121 1.68 7.10 1.32
C THR A 121 3.09 7.19 1.89
N ALA A 122 3.98 6.28 1.48
CA ALA A 122 5.39 6.31 1.85
C ALA A 122 6.11 7.55 1.31
N GLU A 123 5.77 8.02 0.11
CA GLU A 123 6.29 9.26 -0.47
C GLU A 123 5.85 10.52 0.29
N ASP A 124 4.68 10.50 0.92
CA ASP A 124 4.18 11.65 1.70
C ASP A 124 4.71 11.67 3.14
N ALA A 125 5.12 10.52 3.70
CA ALA A 125 5.65 10.41 5.07
C ALA A 125 6.73 9.31 5.17
N PRO A 126 7.86 9.43 4.45
CA PRO A 126 8.87 8.36 4.39
C PRO A 126 9.51 8.08 5.76
N GLU A 127 9.56 9.07 6.64
CA GLU A 127 10.11 8.95 8.00
C GLU A 127 9.22 8.14 8.96
N LEU A 128 7.96 7.95 8.61
CA LEU A 128 7.01 7.19 9.44
C LEU A 128 7.20 5.68 9.29
N PHE A 129 7.78 5.23 8.19
CA PHE A 129 7.85 3.84 7.83
C PHE A 129 9.27 3.30 7.84
N ARG A 130 9.44 2.07 8.33
CA ARG A 130 10.71 1.34 8.28
C ARG A 130 11.01 0.81 6.88
N ALA A 131 9.98 0.38 6.18
CA ALA A 131 10.04 -0.12 4.80
C ALA A 131 8.64 -0.20 4.18
N VAL A 132 8.60 -0.32 2.85
CA VAL A 132 7.39 -0.61 2.07
C VAL A 132 7.63 -1.84 1.19
N ASP A 133 6.64 -2.74 1.15
CA ASP A 133 6.64 -3.93 0.29
C ASP A 133 5.39 -3.93 -0.57
N VAL A 134 5.54 -4.09 -1.88
CA VAL A 134 4.43 -4.02 -2.82
C VAL A 134 4.46 -5.13 -3.86
N TRP A 135 3.27 -5.63 -4.19
CA TRP A 135 3.04 -6.69 -5.17
C TRP A 135 2.28 -6.15 -6.37
N CYS A 136 2.80 -6.35 -7.57
CA CYS A 136 2.18 -5.92 -8.83
C CYS A 136 1.62 -4.48 -8.78
N PRO A 137 2.39 -3.48 -8.28
CA PRO A 137 1.86 -2.14 -8.02
C PRO A 137 1.57 -1.38 -9.30
N VAL A 138 0.51 -0.58 -9.31
CA VAL A 138 0.29 0.44 -10.33
C VAL A 138 1.17 1.65 -10.00
N THR A 139 2.24 1.88 -10.75
CA THR A 139 3.18 2.98 -10.48
C THR A 139 2.96 4.21 -11.37
N ASP A 140 2.33 4.03 -12.56
CA ASP A 140 1.99 5.08 -13.50
C ASP A 140 0.53 4.92 -13.95
N LEU A 141 -0.36 5.76 -13.44
CA LEU A 141 -1.78 5.70 -13.77
C LEU A 141 -2.06 6.00 -15.25
N ALA A 142 -1.32 6.91 -15.88
CA ALA A 142 -1.54 7.25 -17.28
C ALA A 142 -1.12 6.11 -18.22
N ALA A 143 0.01 5.45 -17.92
CA ALA A 143 0.43 4.26 -18.66
C ALA A 143 -0.54 3.10 -18.46
N TRP A 144 -1.02 2.88 -17.22
CA TRP A 144 -2.01 1.85 -16.92
C TRP A 144 -3.35 2.11 -17.62
N TYR A 145 -3.84 3.35 -17.61
CA TYR A 145 -5.05 3.74 -18.34
C TYR A 145 -4.98 3.34 -19.82
N ARG A 146 -3.87 3.69 -20.50
CA ARG A 146 -3.69 3.36 -21.93
C ARG A 146 -3.64 1.86 -22.18
N HIS A 147 -2.99 1.10 -21.27
CA HIS A 147 -2.98 -0.36 -21.33
C HIS A 147 -4.40 -0.94 -21.20
N LEU A 148 -5.18 -0.47 -20.22
CA LEU A 148 -6.55 -0.92 -19.98
C LEU A 148 -7.47 -0.65 -21.18
N VAL A 149 -7.35 0.54 -21.80
CA VAL A 149 -8.10 0.89 -23.03
C VAL A 149 -7.68 -0.03 -24.19
N ALA A 150 -6.38 -0.27 -24.37
CA ALA A 150 -5.86 -1.11 -25.44
C ALA A 150 -6.26 -2.60 -25.30
N THR A 151 -6.50 -3.07 -24.08
CA THR A 151 -6.88 -4.46 -23.75
C THR A 151 -8.35 -4.62 -23.40
N ASP A 152 -9.16 -3.56 -23.58
CA ASP A 152 -10.60 -3.53 -23.29
C ASP A 152 -10.97 -3.97 -21.87
N GLN A 153 -10.18 -3.54 -20.88
CA GLN A 153 -10.38 -3.84 -19.46
C GLN A 153 -11.08 -2.66 -18.76
N HIS A 154 -12.21 -2.89 -18.14
CA HIS A 154 -13.18 -1.89 -17.65
C HIS A 154 -12.65 -0.86 -16.62
N TYR A 155 -11.51 -1.08 -15.96
CA TYR A 155 -11.00 -0.22 -14.89
C TYR A 155 -10.73 1.23 -15.33
N TYR A 156 -10.52 1.51 -16.62
CA TYR A 156 -10.34 2.87 -17.09
C TYR A 156 -11.59 3.74 -16.89
N HIS A 157 -12.80 3.16 -16.90
CA HIS A 157 -14.03 3.88 -16.57
C HIS A 157 -14.06 4.34 -15.10
N ASP A 158 -13.53 3.51 -14.19
CA ASP A 158 -13.41 3.88 -12.79
C ASP A 158 -12.36 4.98 -12.59
N MET A 159 -11.27 4.93 -13.36
CA MET A 159 -10.26 5.99 -13.36
C MET A 159 -10.85 7.32 -13.85
N ASP A 160 -11.59 7.34 -14.95
CA ASP A 160 -12.31 8.53 -15.43
C ASP A 160 -13.21 9.13 -14.35
N ALA A 161 -13.96 8.28 -13.64
CA ALA A 161 -14.85 8.72 -12.56
C ALA A 161 -14.09 9.29 -11.34
N CYS A 162 -12.94 8.70 -11.00
CA CYS A 162 -12.12 9.11 -9.86
C CYS A 162 -11.29 10.37 -10.14
N LEU A 163 -10.73 10.49 -11.36
CA LEU A 163 -9.80 11.56 -11.74
C LEU A 163 -10.45 12.68 -12.52
N GLY A 164 -11.70 12.49 -12.98
CA GLY A 164 -12.46 13.50 -13.71
C GLY A 164 -12.44 13.34 -15.23
N GLY A 165 -11.72 12.36 -15.76
CA GLY A 165 -11.59 12.03 -17.17
C GLY A 165 -10.25 11.35 -17.47
N ASN A 166 -9.89 11.24 -18.74
CA ASN A 166 -8.71 10.53 -19.23
C ASN A 166 -7.39 11.31 -18.98
N PRO A 167 -6.22 10.65 -19.09
CA PRO A 167 -4.92 11.28 -18.82
C PRO A 167 -4.53 12.40 -19.81
N GLU A 168 -5.08 12.44 -21.00
CA GLU A 168 -4.85 13.49 -21.97
C GLU A 168 -5.53 14.81 -21.57
N THR A 169 -6.68 14.70 -20.88
CA THR A 169 -7.47 15.86 -20.41
C THR A 169 -7.07 16.30 -19.00
N PHE A 170 -6.67 15.35 -18.14
CA PHE A 170 -6.31 15.61 -16.74
C PHE A 170 -4.90 15.08 -16.37
N PRO A 171 -3.84 15.44 -17.13
CA PRO A 171 -2.51 14.87 -16.93
C PRO A 171 -1.94 15.11 -15.52
N GLU A 172 -2.26 16.26 -14.90
CA GLU A 172 -1.78 16.61 -13.57
C GLU A 172 -2.38 15.71 -12.48
N GLU A 173 -3.68 15.36 -12.58
CA GLU A 173 -4.34 14.45 -11.65
C GLU A 173 -3.76 13.04 -11.74
N TYR A 174 -3.47 12.57 -12.96
CA TYR A 174 -2.81 11.29 -13.17
C TYR A 174 -1.39 11.29 -12.59
N ALA A 175 -0.61 12.33 -12.87
CA ALA A 175 0.75 12.46 -12.33
C ALA A 175 0.76 12.57 -10.80
N ALA A 176 -0.14 13.36 -10.20
CA ALA A 176 -0.23 13.55 -8.76
C ALA A 176 -0.57 12.27 -7.97
N ARG A 177 -1.17 11.27 -8.66
CA ARG A 177 -1.57 9.99 -8.08
C ARG A 177 -0.76 8.80 -8.63
N SER A 178 0.35 9.08 -9.31
CA SER A 178 1.29 8.08 -9.84
C SER A 178 2.59 8.08 -9.03
N PRO A 179 2.93 6.99 -8.33
CA PRO A 179 4.18 6.91 -7.58
C PRO A 179 5.42 7.29 -8.41
N ILE A 180 5.44 6.92 -9.69
CA ILE A 180 6.56 7.21 -10.59
C ILE A 180 6.87 8.71 -10.75
N SER A 181 5.94 9.59 -10.38
CA SER A 181 6.13 11.05 -10.42
C SER A 181 6.80 11.61 -9.16
N HIS A 182 6.87 10.82 -8.08
CA HIS A 182 7.33 11.27 -6.77
C HIS A 182 8.42 10.40 -6.15
N PHE A 183 8.90 9.39 -6.87
CA PHE A 183 9.85 8.34 -6.44
C PHE A 183 11.06 8.86 -5.65
N ALA A 184 11.57 10.04 -5.97
CA ALA A 184 12.74 10.62 -5.32
C ALA A 184 12.57 10.83 -3.80
N LYS A 185 11.34 10.91 -3.31
CA LYS A 185 11.02 11.01 -1.89
C LYS A 185 11.34 9.72 -1.12
N LEU A 186 11.42 8.58 -1.82
CA LEU A 186 11.75 7.27 -1.25
C LEU A 186 13.24 6.96 -1.22
N LYS A 187 14.12 7.90 -1.55
CA LYS A 187 15.57 7.71 -1.69
C LYS A 187 16.22 6.93 -0.54
N ASN A 188 15.77 7.13 0.69
CA ASN A 188 16.36 6.53 1.88
C ASN A 188 15.48 5.44 2.52
N LEU A 189 14.36 5.10 1.91
CA LEU A 189 13.43 4.10 2.42
C LEU A 189 13.70 2.75 1.73
N PRO A 190 13.83 1.64 2.47
CA PRO A 190 13.84 0.31 1.89
C PRO A 190 12.51 0.02 1.18
N VAL A 191 12.60 -0.35 -0.11
CA VAL A 191 11.46 -0.66 -0.98
C VAL A 191 11.63 -2.05 -1.55
N SER A 192 10.67 -2.94 -1.31
CA SER A 192 10.60 -4.25 -1.92
C SER A 192 9.44 -4.29 -2.91
N ILE A 193 9.70 -4.74 -4.12
CA ILE A 193 8.74 -4.79 -5.21
C ILE A 193 8.76 -6.19 -5.82
N HIS A 194 7.58 -6.82 -5.90
CA HIS A 194 7.39 -8.13 -6.51
C HIS A 194 6.42 -8.02 -7.68
N HIS A 195 6.73 -8.65 -8.81
CA HIS A 195 5.86 -8.57 -9.99
C HIS A 195 5.86 -9.86 -10.80
N GLY A 196 4.68 -10.34 -11.14
CA GLY A 196 4.52 -11.48 -12.06
C GLY A 196 4.92 -11.10 -13.48
N ARG A 197 5.79 -11.90 -14.09
CA ARG A 197 6.29 -11.66 -15.45
C ARG A 197 5.18 -11.63 -16.49
N HIS A 198 4.11 -12.39 -16.26
CA HIS A 198 2.99 -12.57 -17.18
C HIS A 198 1.74 -11.77 -16.76
N ASP A 199 1.90 -10.78 -15.90
CA ASP A 199 0.80 -9.93 -15.45
C ASP A 199 0.18 -9.15 -16.62
N GLY A 200 -1.01 -9.58 -17.02
CA GLY A 200 -1.79 -8.98 -18.10
C GLY A 200 -2.68 -7.82 -17.64
N LEU A 201 -2.86 -7.64 -16.33
CA LEU A 201 -3.65 -6.56 -15.76
C LEU A 201 -2.81 -5.30 -15.51
N VAL A 202 -1.69 -5.46 -14.82
CA VAL A 202 -0.70 -4.40 -14.60
C VAL A 202 0.63 -4.90 -15.17
N PRO A 203 1.03 -4.49 -16.37
CA PRO A 203 2.27 -4.97 -16.99
C PRO A 203 3.49 -4.78 -16.08
N TYR A 204 4.37 -5.79 -15.98
CA TYR A 204 5.53 -5.73 -15.09
C TYR A 204 6.48 -4.55 -15.38
N GLY A 205 6.40 -3.96 -16.56
CA GLY A 205 7.09 -2.71 -16.92
C GLY A 205 6.83 -1.57 -15.94
N HIS A 206 5.64 -1.53 -15.31
CA HIS A 206 5.34 -0.56 -14.25
C HIS A 206 6.35 -0.63 -13.12
N SER A 207 6.65 -1.83 -12.62
CA SER A 207 7.64 -2.03 -11.56
C SER A 207 9.06 -1.81 -12.05
N ALA A 208 9.41 -2.32 -13.24
CA ALA A 208 10.76 -2.18 -13.80
C ALA A 208 11.16 -0.71 -14.00
N ASP A 209 10.26 0.11 -14.56
CA ASP A 209 10.50 1.54 -14.77
C ASP A 209 10.61 2.31 -13.45
N PHE A 210 9.79 1.95 -12.46
CA PHE A 210 9.81 2.57 -11.14
C PHE A 210 11.11 2.23 -10.39
N VAL A 211 11.52 0.95 -10.39
CA VAL A 211 12.80 0.48 -9.81
C VAL A 211 13.98 1.21 -10.44
N SER A 212 14.03 1.27 -11.78
CA SER A 212 15.10 1.97 -12.49
C SER A 212 15.24 3.43 -12.07
N LYS A 213 14.11 4.12 -11.85
CA LYS A 213 14.11 5.51 -11.35
C LYS A 213 14.55 5.62 -9.89
N LEU A 214 14.13 4.69 -9.02
CA LEU A 214 14.55 4.66 -7.62
C LEU A 214 16.07 4.47 -7.51
N GLU A 215 16.62 3.49 -8.23
CA GLU A 215 18.07 3.23 -8.26
C GLU A 215 18.83 4.44 -8.82
N ALA A 216 18.35 5.04 -9.91
CA ALA A 216 18.95 6.24 -10.48
C ALA A 216 18.89 7.46 -9.54
N SER A 217 17.96 7.50 -8.59
CA SER A 217 17.90 8.53 -7.54
C SER A 217 18.89 8.31 -6.40
N GLY A 218 19.58 7.17 -6.40
CA GLY A 218 20.54 6.76 -5.38
C GLY A 218 19.88 6.07 -4.18
N ASN A 219 18.77 5.37 -4.36
CA ASN A 219 18.25 4.45 -3.36
C ASN A 219 18.98 3.11 -3.47
N ASP A 220 19.84 2.80 -2.49
CA ASP A 220 20.63 1.56 -2.42
C ASP A 220 19.89 0.40 -1.73
N HIS A 221 18.62 0.59 -1.36
CA HIS A 221 17.80 -0.36 -0.61
C HIS A 221 16.53 -0.76 -1.38
N VAL A 222 16.66 -0.93 -2.71
CA VAL A 222 15.59 -1.43 -3.58
C VAL A 222 15.78 -2.93 -3.79
N TYR A 223 14.71 -3.70 -3.56
CA TYR A 223 14.64 -5.13 -3.83
C TYR A 223 13.59 -5.35 -4.90
N PHE A 224 13.99 -5.93 -6.04
CA PHE A 224 13.08 -6.21 -7.13
C PHE A 224 13.09 -7.70 -7.47
N ASP A 225 11.95 -8.34 -7.30
CA ASP A 225 11.71 -9.73 -7.60
C ASP A 225 10.69 -9.89 -8.72
N VAL A 226 11.08 -10.56 -9.81
CA VAL A 226 10.20 -10.87 -10.94
C VAL A 226 9.98 -12.37 -10.98
N PHE A 227 8.79 -12.80 -10.54
CA PHE A 227 8.44 -14.21 -10.46
C PHE A 227 7.72 -14.71 -11.74
N ASP A 228 7.72 -16.01 -11.95
CA ASP A 228 7.01 -16.67 -13.06
C ASP A 228 5.53 -16.87 -12.66
N GLY A 229 4.73 -15.82 -12.86
CA GLY A 229 3.32 -15.74 -12.46
C GLY A 229 2.60 -14.56 -13.10
N GLU A 230 1.36 -14.37 -12.73
CA GLU A 230 0.45 -13.33 -13.21
C GLU A 230 0.26 -12.21 -12.16
N HIS A 231 -0.97 -11.68 -12.02
CA HIS A 231 -1.32 -10.63 -11.06
C HIS A 231 -1.60 -11.18 -9.67
N GLU A 232 -0.55 -11.54 -8.93
CA GLU A 232 -0.61 -12.32 -7.69
C GLU A 232 0.18 -11.64 -6.56
N GLN A 233 -0.08 -12.10 -5.31
CA GLN A 233 0.70 -11.71 -4.13
C GLN A 233 0.97 -12.91 -3.22
N TYR A 234 2.14 -12.90 -2.60
CA TYR A 234 2.55 -13.91 -1.61
C TYR A 234 2.92 -13.23 -0.28
N PRO A 235 1.95 -12.71 0.48
CA PRO A 235 2.20 -11.82 1.63
C PRO A 235 2.97 -12.46 2.77
N ALA A 236 3.08 -13.79 2.83
CA ALA A 236 3.94 -14.45 3.78
C ALA A 236 5.42 -14.06 3.61
N HIS A 237 5.88 -13.82 2.38
CA HIS A 237 7.23 -13.30 2.09
C HIS A 237 7.40 -11.89 2.64
N SER A 238 6.40 -11.02 2.46
CA SER A 238 6.41 -9.65 2.99
C SER A 238 6.53 -9.64 4.51
N PHE A 239 5.72 -10.44 5.22
CA PHE A 239 5.76 -10.53 6.68
C PHE A 239 7.10 -11.10 7.18
N GLU A 240 7.66 -12.09 6.49
CA GLU A 240 8.99 -12.62 6.82
C GLU A 240 10.08 -11.58 6.60
N TRP A 241 10.06 -10.86 5.47
CA TRP A 241 11.00 -9.79 5.17
C TRP A 241 10.94 -8.68 6.22
N PHE A 242 9.75 -8.23 6.60
CA PHE A 242 9.55 -7.24 7.66
C PHE A 242 10.12 -7.73 9.00
N ALA A 243 9.85 -9.00 9.36
CA ALA A 243 10.33 -9.57 10.61
C ALA A 243 11.86 -9.68 10.66
N ARG A 244 12.51 -10.00 9.53
CA ARG A 244 13.98 -9.98 9.39
C ARG A 244 14.53 -8.58 9.51
N LEU A 245 13.98 -7.62 8.75
CA LEU A 245 14.44 -6.23 8.72
C LEU A 245 14.26 -5.52 10.06
N GLY A 246 13.18 -5.83 10.77
CA GLY A 246 12.87 -5.29 12.10
C GLY A 246 13.52 -6.05 13.25
N GLY A 247 14.15 -7.19 12.99
CA GLY A 247 14.90 -7.96 13.99
C GLY A 247 14.03 -8.77 14.98
N TRP A 248 12.77 -9.09 14.64
CA TRP A 248 11.89 -9.89 15.54
C TRP A 248 11.53 -11.27 15.00
N LEU A 249 12.18 -11.75 13.92
CA LEU A 249 11.90 -13.05 13.32
C LEU A 249 12.09 -14.21 14.31
N ASP A 250 13.17 -14.19 15.12
CA ASP A 250 13.46 -15.24 16.09
C ASP A 250 12.40 -15.34 17.19
N ALA A 251 11.74 -14.22 17.53
CA ALA A 251 10.63 -14.19 18.48
C ALA A 251 9.36 -14.83 17.89
N ALA A 252 9.10 -14.61 16.59
CA ALA A 252 7.95 -15.17 15.88
C ALA A 252 8.03 -16.69 15.73
N VAL A 253 9.23 -17.25 15.52
CA VAL A 253 9.44 -18.70 15.42
C VAL A 253 9.22 -19.42 16.75
N ARG A 254 9.47 -18.77 17.90
CA ARG A 254 9.28 -19.34 19.25
C ARG A 254 7.82 -19.45 19.69
N ILE A 255 6.89 -18.76 19.02
CA ILE A 255 5.45 -18.79 19.36
C ILE A 255 4.75 -20.03 18.75
N THR A 256 5.40 -20.73 17.82
CA THR A 256 4.85 -21.89 17.09
C THR A 256 5.39 -23.24 17.56
N GLY A 257 6.11 -23.28 18.68
CA GLY A 257 6.63 -24.50 19.33
C GLY A 257 5.71 -25.04 20.43
#